data_c05b446d9ecbb8220a9ad330956ca4b2
#
_entry.id   c05b446d9ecbb8220a9ad330956ca4b2
#
_cell.length_a   1.000
_cell.length_b   1.000
_cell.length_c   1.000
_cell.angle_alpha   90.00
_cell.angle_beta   90.00
_cell.angle_gamma   90.00
#
_symmetry.space_group_name_H-M   'P 1'
#
loop_
_entity.id
_entity.type
_entity.pdbx_description
1 polymer ?
#
loop_
_entity_poly.entity_id
_entity_poly.type
_entity_poly.pdbx_seq_one_letter_code
_entity_poly.pdbx_strand_id
1 'polypeptide(L)'
;MASKPWPVIYFFDPGGRGRRPLELYGDLGEKYGFVMAGSNNSRNFSPDQSHSVNAIWLDTHRRFAIDSHLTYVSGFSGGARVAGLMALSCPQCQIAGVIAHGAGYPSNRGEVRDKLLYFFAVGDQDFNWSEVVMVRRDREDNGLPYRVRVFSGTHQWAPAPVMEDAIEWMTLRAMQSGDRPRETAFIDQQLRRAQTDAEDAEKKNDTIAELNTHRSLVADFAGLRDTSAAEKKLASLKKSAALKAALKSEHEEMEEQSSLEQEVSAKLHNYMSGRADDEVTLGSTIVQEMRQFNDQAEHSKNEVKRLVARRAFGGVWVSGIETGQQELAARHFDRAEACFELMSKVSDNPWPVLLLADTYASQGKKKEAFRELKEAVRRGLKDAEVIESDDRLQVLKTDPEFQKLVQSLKEHSPAP
;
A
#
# COMPACT_ATOMS: atom_id res chain seq x y z
N MET A 1 0.58 -41.67 1.24
CA MET A 1 1.43 -40.70 1.94
C MET A 1 0.63 -39.40 2.02
N ALA A 2 0.40 -38.85 3.23
CA ALA A 2 -0.22 -37.53 3.34
C ALA A 2 0.71 -36.50 2.67
N SER A 3 0.18 -35.70 1.76
CA SER A 3 0.96 -34.65 1.12
C SER A 3 1.43 -33.67 2.20
N LYS A 4 2.71 -33.27 2.16
CA LYS A 4 3.24 -32.24 3.06
C LYS A 4 2.37 -30.98 2.93
N PRO A 5 1.91 -30.36 4.05
CA PRO A 5 1.12 -29.14 3.96
C PRO A 5 1.95 -28.00 3.35
N TRP A 6 1.25 -27.10 2.66
CA TRP A 6 1.84 -26.00 1.92
C TRP A 6 1.82 -24.69 2.73
N PRO A 7 2.88 -23.89 2.71
CA PRO A 7 2.80 -22.53 3.16
C PRO A 7 1.89 -21.71 2.22
N VAL A 8 1.23 -20.68 2.75
CA VAL A 8 0.30 -19.85 1.98
C VAL A 8 0.53 -18.35 2.22
N ILE A 9 0.32 -17.55 1.19
CA ILE A 9 0.20 -16.10 1.30
C ILE A 9 -1.16 -15.68 0.72
N TYR A 10 -1.99 -15.04 1.55
CA TYR A 10 -3.26 -14.44 1.13
C TYR A 10 -3.04 -12.98 0.75
N PHE A 11 -3.60 -12.56 -0.39
CA PHE A 11 -3.45 -11.21 -0.90
C PHE A 11 -4.77 -10.45 -0.93
N PHE A 12 -4.71 -9.18 -0.49
CA PHE A 12 -5.84 -8.25 -0.47
C PHE A 12 -5.50 -6.98 -1.26
N ASP A 13 -6.21 -6.77 -2.38
CA ASP A 13 -6.10 -5.54 -3.19
C ASP A 13 -7.22 -4.57 -2.81
N PRO A 14 -6.95 -3.26 -2.67
CA PRO A 14 -7.96 -2.27 -2.27
C PRO A 14 -9.07 -2.08 -3.30
N GLY A 15 -8.86 -2.48 -4.53
CA GLY A 15 -9.89 -2.52 -5.58
C GLY A 15 -10.65 -3.84 -5.67
N GLY A 16 -10.31 -4.85 -4.83
CA GLY A 16 -10.88 -6.20 -4.92
C GLY A 16 -10.36 -7.00 -6.11
N ARG A 17 -9.20 -6.65 -6.65
CA ARG A 17 -8.58 -7.30 -7.83
C ARG A 17 -7.60 -8.37 -7.38
N GLY A 18 -8.09 -9.50 -6.89
CA GLY A 18 -7.25 -10.59 -6.36
C GLY A 18 -6.26 -11.17 -7.37
N ARG A 19 -6.53 -11.05 -8.67
CA ARG A 19 -5.61 -11.43 -9.75
C ARG A 19 -4.35 -10.56 -9.80
N ARG A 20 -4.46 -9.27 -9.48
CA ARG A 20 -3.36 -8.30 -9.62
C ARG A 20 -2.07 -8.68 -8.86
N PRO A 21 -2.10 -8.98 -7.55
CA PRO A 21 -0.89 -9.44 -6.85
C PRO A 21 -0.37 -10.79 -7.35
N LEU A 22 -1.23 -11.67 -7.89
CA LEU A 22 -0.79 -12.94 -8.45
C LEU A 22 -0.04 -12.75 -9.77
N GLU A 23 -0.41 -11.79 -10.59
CA GLU A 23 0.33 -11.39 -11.80
C GLU A 23 1.70 -10.79 -11.45
N LEU A 24 1.79 -10.05 -10.34
CA LEU A 24 3.05 -9.42 -9.90
C LEU A 24 4.02 -10.41 -9.25
N TYR A 25 3.51 -11.41 -8.54
CA TYR A 25 4.31 -12.23 -7.62
C TYR A 25 4.16 -13.74 -7.79
N GLY A 26 3.36 -14.21 -8.75
CA GLY A 26 3.10 -15.65 -8.95
C GLY A 26 4.37 -16.48 -9.11
N ASP A 27 5.34 -15.98 -9.86
CA ASP A 27 6.64 -16.65 -10.06
C ASP A 27 7.41 -16.85 -8.73
N LEU A 28 7.24 -15.92 -7.78
CA LEU A 28 7.83 -16.07 -6.44
C LEU A 28 7.15 -17.18 -5.64
N GLY A 29 5.84 -17.36 -5.82
CA GLY A 29 5.11 -18.48 -5.23
C GLY A 29 5.67 -19.83 -5.67
N GLU A 30 5.90 -19.99 -6.97
CA GLU A 30 6.51 -21.20 -7.52
C GLU A 30 7.96 -21.37 -7.02
N LYS A 31 8.75 -20.29 -7.07
CA LYS A 31 10.16 -20.31 -6.66
C LYS A 31 10.35 -20.74 -5.20
N TYR A 32 9.50 -20.27 -4.28
CA TYR A 32 9.64 -20.51 -2.84
C TYR A 32 8.68 -21.57 -2.31
N GLY A 33 7.83 -22.14 -3.17
CA GLY A 33 6.90 -23.21 -2.82
C GLY A 33 5.74 -22.74 -1.95
N PHE A 34 5.17 -21.57 -2.24
CA PHE A 34 3.99 -21.02 -1.57
C PHE A 34 2.73 -21.17 -2.43
N VAL A 35 1.63 -21.55 -1.81
CA VAL A 35 0.31 -21.28 -2.38
C VAL A 35 0.05 -19.77 -2.27
N MET A 36 -0.31 -19.13 -3.38
CA MET A 36 -0.70 -17.72 -3.41
C MET A 36 -2.18 -17.60 -3.76
N ALA A 37 -2.95 -16.91 -2.94
CA ALA A 37 -4.38 -16.72 -3.13
C ALA A 37 -4.78 -15.26 -3.00
N GLY A 38 -5.46 -14.70 -4.01
CA GLY A 38 -5.92 -13.31 -4.03
C GLY A 38 -7.43 -13.20 -3.82
N SER A 39 -7.86 -12.29 -2.93
CA SER A 39 -9.27 -12.02 -2.67
C SER A 39 -9.86 -11.07 -3.72
N ASN A 40 -10.99 -11.45 -4.32
CA ASN A 40 -11.76 -10.58 -5.21
C ASN A 40 -12.81 -9.73 -4.47
N ASN A 41 -12.91 -9.87 -3.15
CA ASN A 41 -13.97 -9.25 -2.33
C ASN A 41 -13.44 -8.19 -1.36
N SER A 42 -12.13 -7.86 -1.39
CA SER A 42 -11.46 -6.97 -0.44
C SER A 42 -11.50 -5.48 -0.84
N ARG A 43 -12.48 -5.07 -1.63
CA ARG A 43 -12.60 -3.66 -2.07
C ARG A 43 -12.73 -2.72 -0.87
N ASN A 44 -12.04 -1.57 -0.93
CA ASN A 44 -12.21 -0.49 0.04
C ASN A 44 -13.70 -0.11 0.16
N PHE A 45 -14.11 0.27 1.35
CA PHE A 45 -15.50 0.61 1.70
C PHE A 45 -16.50 -0.54 1.54
N SER A 46 -16.03 -1.79 1.34
CA SER A 46 -16.94 -2.94 1.46
C SER A 46 -17.49 -3.04 2.89
N PRO A 47 -18.81 -3.20 3.05
CA PRO A 47 -19.43 -3.23 4.37
C PRO A 47 -19.03 -4.48 5.19
N ASP A 48 -18.54 -5.52 4.54
CA ASP A 48 -18.19 -6.79 5.18
C ASP A 48 -16.80 -7.30 4.75
N GLN A 49 -15.77 -6.71 5.37
CA GLN A 49 -14.40 -7.18 5.19
C GLN A 49 -14.16 -8.56 5.83
N SER A 50 -14.91 -8.92 6.87
CA SER A 50 -14.78 -10.22 7.52
C SER A 50 -15.27 -11.36 6.62
N HIS A 51 -16.26 -11.10 5.77
CA HIS A 51 -16.68 -12.06 4.75
C HIS A 51 -15.56 -12.37 3.76
N SER A 52 -14.85 -11.34 3.30
CA SER A 52 -13.71 -11.48 2.36
C SER A 52 -12.60 -12.35 2.94
N VAL A 53 -12.26 -12.12 4.22
CA VAL A 53 -11.27 -12.90 4.97
C VAL A 53 -11.71 -14.36 5.12
N ASN A 54 -12.94 -14.58 5.54
CA ASN A 54 -13.47 -15.95 5.74
C ASN A 54 -13.57 -16.71 4.43
N ALA A 55 -14.02 -16.07 3.36
CA ALA A 55 -14.19 -16.70 2.05
C ALA A 55 -12.87 -17.25 1.49
N ILE A 56 -11.82 -16.44 1.47
CA ILE A 56 -10.52 -16.86 0.94
C ILE A 56 -9.87 -17.94 1.82
N TRP A 57 -10.00 -17.83 3.15
CA TRP A 57 -9.45 -18.81 4.07
C TRP A 57 -10.16 -20.18 3.91
N LEU A 58 -11.49 -20.20 3.88
CA LEU A 58 -12.28 -21.44 3.71
C LEU A 58 -12.03 -22.09 2.34
N ASP A 59 -11.99 -21.30 1.26
CA ASP A 59 -11.79 -21.85 -0.09
C ASP A 59 -10.42 -22.51 -0.23
N THR A 60 -9.34 -21.86 0.26
CA THR A 60 -7.99 -22.43 0.19
C THR A 60 -7.84 -23.68 1.03
N HIS A 61 -8.40 -23.74 2.25
CA HIS A 61 -8.35 -24.91 3.12
C HIS A 61 -9.17 -26.10 2.60
N ARG A 62 -10.17 -25.85 1.75
CA ARG A 62 -10.89 -26.92 1.04
C ARG A 62 -10.09 -27.54 -0.10
N ARG A 63 -9.22 -26.78 -0.72
CA ARG A 63 -8.46 -27.18 -1.92
C ARG A 63 -7.07 -27.71 -1.60
N PHE A 64 -6.45 -27.19 -0.56
CA PHE A 64 -5.05 -27.48 -0.23
C PHE A 64 -4.91 -27.86 1.24
N ALA A 65 -3.96 -28.76 1.53
CA ALA A 65 -3.47 -28.96 2.89
C ALA A 65 -2.55 -27.76 3.23
N ILE A 66 -3.02 -26.83 4.03
CA ILE A 66 -2.27 -25.60 4.40
C ILE A 66 -1.54 -25.82 5.71
N ASP A 67 -0.29 -25.32 5.78
CA ASP A 67 0.51 -25.30 6.99
C ASP A 67 0.13 -24.08 7.83
N SER A 68 -0.49 -24.32 8.98
CA SER A 68 -0.96 -23.25 9.87
C SER A 68 0.17 -22.44 10.51
N HIS A 69 1.40 -22.98 10.60
CA HIS A 69 2.56 -22.27 11.10
C HIS A 69 3.25 -21.40 10.04
N LEU A 70 2.92 -21.65 8.75
CA LEU A 70 3.49 -20.94 7.59
C LEU A 70 2.40 -20.24 6.78
N THR A 71 1.44 -19.64 7.50
CA THR A 71 0.33 -18.88 6.92
C THR A 71 0.61 -17.38 7.06
N TYR A 72 0.67 -16.69 5.93
CA TYR A 72 0.98 -15.26 5.85
C TYR A 72 -0.13 -14.51 5.12
N VAL A 73 -0.20 -13.21 5.37
CA VAL A 73 -1.13 -12.31 4.69
C VAL A 73 -0.38 -11.14 4.09
N SER A 74 -0.85 -10.67 2.96
CA SER A 74 -0.27 -9.53 2.26
C SER A 74 -1.36 -8.63 1.70
N GLY A 75 -1.08 -7.36 1.54
CA GLY A 75 -2.02 -6.44 0.92
C GLY A 75 -1.39 -5.10 0.59
N PHE A 76 -2.08 -4.34 -0.23
CA PHE A 76 -1.68 -2.98 -0.60
C PHE A 76 -2.69 -1.96 -0.08
N SER A 77 -2.21 -0.84 0.50
CA SER A 77 -3.06 0.27 0.95
C SER A 77 -4.18 -0.21 1.89
N GLY A 78 -5.45 0.03 1.57
CA GLY A 78 -6.58 -0.53 2.30
C GLY A 78 -6.57 -2.06 2.41
N GLY A 79 -6.09 -2.77 1.38
CA GLY A 79 -5.89 -4.22 1.43
C GLY A 79 -4.83 -4.66 2.45
N ALA A 80 -3.79 -3.85 2.69
CA ALA A 80 -2.81 -4.12 3.76
C ALA A 80 -3.46 -3.99 5.15
N ARG A 81 -4.41 -3.07 5.33
CA ARG A 81 -5.20 -2.95 6.55
C ARG A 81 -6.11 -4.17 6.76
N VAL A 82 -6.72 -4.70 5.67
CA VAL A 82 -7.49 -5.96 5.72
C VAL A 82 -6.58 -7.14 6.10
N ALA A 83 -5.39 -7.25 5.52
CA ALA A 83 -4.39 -8.25 5.89
C ALA A 83 -4.02 -8.17 7.38
N GLY A 84 -3.73 -6.97 7.87
CA GLY A 84 -3.46 -6.73 9.29
C GLY A 84 -4.65 -7.08 10.18
N LEU A 85 -5.87 -6.72 9.77
CA LEU A 85 -7.09 -7.06 10.50
C LEU A 85 -7.29 -8.59 10.59
N MET A 86 -7.09 -9.33 9.49
CA MET A 86 -7.12 -10.79 9.49
C MET A 86 -6.14 -11.37 10.51
N ALA A 87 -4.91 -10.86 10.55
CA ALA A 87 -3.90 -11.34 11.49
C ALA A 87 -4.26 -11.08 12.96
N LEU A 88 -4.93 -9.96 13.25
CA LEU A 88 -5.27 -9.54 14.61
C LEU A 88 -6.62 -10.10 15.09
N SER A 89 -7.61 -10.23 14.20
CA SER A 89 -9.01 -10.55 14.55
C SER A 89 -9.43 -11.98 14.21
N CYS A 90 -8.57 -12.79 13.57
CA CYS A 90 -8.85 -14.18 13.22
C CYS A 90 -7.89 -15.15 13.94
N PRO A 91 -8.05 -15.44 15.24
CA PRO A 91 -7.14 -16.33 15.97
C PRO A 91 -7.02 -17.73 15.35
N GLN A 92 -8.12 -18.24 14.79
CA GLN A 92 -8.16 -19.54 14.12
C GLN A 92 -7.38 -19.58 12.81
N CYS A 93 -7.12 -18.42 12.19
CA CYS A 93 -6.34 -18.32 10.96
C CYS A 93 -4.84 -18.54 11.21
N GLN A 94 -4.37 -18.45 12.44
CA GLN A 94 -2.98 -18.66 12.87
C GLN A 94 -1.95 -17.93 12.00
N ILE A 95 -2.23 -16.66 11.69
CA ILE A 95 -1.33 -15.86 10.84
C ILE A 95 0.03 -15.65 11.52
N ALA A 96 1.11 -16.07 10.87
CA ALA A 96 2.48 -15.94 11.33
C ALA A 96 3.10 -14.58 10.99
N GLY A 97 2.64 -13.94 9.90
CA GLY A 97 3.17 -12.64 9.51
C GLY A 97 2.32 -11.90 8.49
N VAL A 98 2.53 -10.57 8.46
CA VAL A 98 1.86 -9.61 7.57
C VAL A 98 2.92 -8.95 6.69
N ILE A 99 2.64 -8.86 5.39
CA ILE A 99 3.42 -8.12 4.40
C ILE A 99 2.56 -6.94 3.93
N ALA A 100 2.80 -5.76 4.48
CA ALA A 100 2.03 -4.56 4.22
C ALA A 100 2.72 -3.67 3.18
N HIS A 101 2.05 -3.41 2.06
CA HIS A 101 2.53 -2.53 1.01
C HIS A 101 1.78 -1.18 1.09
N GLY A 102 2.52 -0.09 1.26
CA GLY A 102 1.98 1.28 1.26
C GLY A 102 0.93 1.53 2.35
N ALA A 103 1.06 0.90 3.52
CA ALA A 103 0.22 1.18 4.69
C ALA A 103 0.89 0.69 5.97
N GLY A 104 0.48 1.29 7.09
CA GLY A 104 0.83 0.84 8.44
C GLY A 104 -0.19 -0.16 9.00
N TYR A 105 -0.54 0.01 10.27
CA TYR A 105 -1.51 -0.84 10.95
C TYR A 105 -2.97 -0.57 10.52
N PRO A 106 -3.88 -1.55 10.69
CA PRO A 106 -5.32 -1.26 10.65
C PRO A 106 -5.71 -0.32 11.79
N SER A 107 -6.73 0.52 11.58
CA SER A 107 -7.17 1.54 12.56
C SER A 107 -7.58 0.94 13.91
N ASN A 108 -8.17 -0.25 13.91
CA ASN A 108 -8.59 -1.00 15.11
C ASN A 108 -7.63 -2.16 15.36
N ARG A 109 -6.39 -1.86 15.72
CA ARG A 109 -5.35 -2.88 15.84
C ARG A 109 -5.48 -3.81 17.06
N GLY A 110 -6.29 -3.46 18.09
CA GLY A 110 -6.33 -4.23 19.34
C GLY A 110 -4.94 -4.37 19.99
N GLU A 111 -4.76 -5.41 20.80
CA GLU A 111 -3.43 -5.78 21.32
C GLU A 111 -2.61 -6.44 20.20
N VAL A 112 -1.43 -5.87 19.93
CA VAL A 112 -0.48 -6.43 18.96
C VAL A 112 0.12 -7.70 19.55
N ARG A 113 0.04 -8.81 18.82
CA ARG A 113 0.64 -10.08 19.25
C ARG A 113 2.15 -9.98 19.21
N ASP A 114 2.83 -10.29 20.31
CA ASP A 114 4.28 -10.18 20.48
C ASP A 114 5.11 -10.93 19.40
N LYS A 115 4.55 -12.02 18.87
CA LYS A 115 5.24 -12.87 17.89
C LYS A 115 4.85 -12.61 16.43
N LEU A 116 3.86 -11.75 16.17
CA LEU A 116 3.40 -11.48 14.81
C LEU A 116 4.47 -10.72 14.01
N LEU A 117 4.96 -11.33 12.96
CA LEU A 117 5.93 -10.69 12.07
C LEU A 117 5.25 -9.60 11.22
N TYR A 118 5.93 -8.48 11.02
CA TYR A 118 5.47 -7.44 10.10
C TYR A 118 6.59 -7.01 9.16
N PHE A 119 6.33 -7.15 7.87
CA PHE A 119 7.16 -6.58 6.81
C PHE A 119 6.41 -5.41 6.20
N PHE A 120 7.01 -4.22 6.22
CA PHE A 120 6.46 -3.03 5.61
C PHE A 120 7.25 -2.67 4.37
N ALA A 121 6.56 -2.50 3.24
CA ALA A 121 7.12 -2.01 1.99
C ALA A 121 6.43 -0.70 1.63
N VAL A 122 7.18 0.38 1.46
CA VAL A 122 6.63 1.70 1.16
C VAL A 122 7.51 2.43 0.14
N GLY A 123 6.88 3.14 -0.80
CA GLY A 123 7.60 4.04 -1.70
C GLY A 123 8.15 5.26 -0.98
N ASP A 124 9.30 5.78 -1.41
CA ASP A 124 9.87 7.02 -0.88
C ASP A 124 8.98 8.25 -1.16
N GLN A 125 8.12 8.14 -2.17
CA GLN A 125 7.13 9.16 -2.57
C GLN A 125 5.69 8.78 -2.19
N ASP A 126 5.50 7.73 -1.39
CA ASP A 126 4.19 7.28 -0.93
C ASP A 126 3.67 8.19 0.19
N PHE A 127 2.44 8.67 0.09
CA PHE A 127 1.82 9.50 1.12
C PHE A 127 1.69 8.78 2.47
N ASN A 128 1.63 7.45 2.48
CA ASN A 128 1.65 6.64 3.70
C ASN A 128 3.06 6.39 4.27
N TRP A 129 4.09 7.02 3.71
CA TRP A 129 5.47 6.86 4.21
C TRP A 129 5.58 7.26 5.70
N SER A 130 4.99 8.37 6.10
CA SER A 130 5.00 8.83 7.49
C SER A 130 4.30 7.84 8.43
N GLU A 131 3.21 7.22 8.00
CA GLU A 131 2.52 6.17 8.75
C GLU A 131 3.43 4.96 8.98
N VAL A 132 4.15 4.51 7.94
CA VAL A 132 5.09 3.38 8.06
C VAL A 132 6.27 3.72 8.99
N VAL A 133 6.76 4.96 8.96
CA VAL A 133 7.79 5.43 9.91
C VAL A 133 7.28 5.39 11.36
N MET A 134 6.05 5.84 11.61
CA MET A 134 5.45 5.78 12.95
C MET A 134 5.30 4.34 13.44
N VAL A 135 4.82 3.44 12.59
CA VAL A 135 4.68 2.02 12.94
C VAL A 135 6.03 1.37 13.19
N ARG A 136 7.05 1.68 12.39
CA ARG A 136 8.42 1.23 12.63
C ARG A 136 8.89 1.60 14.03
N ARG A 137 8.69 2.87 14.44
CA ARG A 137 9.06 3.35 15.78
C ARG A 137 8.28 2.62 16.89
N ASP A 138 6.97 2.45 16.72
CA ASP A 138 6.13 1.71 17.65
C ASP A 138 6.64 0.27 17.85
N ARG A 139 6.97 -0.44 16.77
CA ARG A 139 7.48 -1.80 16.86
C ARG A 139 8.87 -1.86 17.49
N GLU A 140 9.70 -0.85 17.22
CA GLU A 140 11.02 -0.72 17.83
C GLU A 140 10.92 -0.51 19.34
N ASP A 141 10.10 0.45 19.79
CA ASP A 141 9.93 0.81 21.19
C ASP A 141 9.35 -0.35 22.03
N ASN A 142 8.52 -1.19 21.38
CA ASN A 142 7.90 -2.36 22.03
C ASN A 142 8.69 -3.67 21.81
N GLY A 143 9.84 -3.63 21.15
CA GLY A 143 10.67 -4.81 20.88
C GLY A 143 10.01 -5.86 19.99
N LEU A 144 9.06 -5.45 19.14
CA LEU A 144 8.29 -6.34 18.28
C LEU A 144 9.04 -6.65 16.97
N PRO A 145 8.91 -7.87 16.41
CA PRO A 145 9.62 -8.25 15.19
C PRO A 145 9.09 -7.52 13.96
N TYR A 146 9.96 -6.86 13.21
CA TYR A 146 9.61 -6.16 11.99
C TYR A 146 10.77 -6.05 11.01
N ARG A 147 10.44 -5.78 9.75
CA ARG A 147 11.36 -5.28 8.73
C ARG A 147 10.67 -4.18 7.93
N VAL A 148 11.42 -3.15 7.53
CA VAL A 148 10.94 -2.09 6.63
C VAL A 148 11.82 -2.06 5.40
N ARG A 149 11.19 -1.93 4.22
CA ARG A 149 11.85 -1.64 2.96
C ARG A 149 11.23 -0.40 2.32
N VAL A 150 12.03 0.63 2.17
CA VAL A 150 11.68 1.81 1.37
C VAL A 150 12.21 1.56 -0.04
N PHE A 151 11.37 1.70 -1.04
CA PHE A 151 11.76 1.58 -2.45
C PHE A 151 11.49 2.89 -3.19
N SER A 152 12.19 3.13 -4.29
CA SER A 152 11.92 4.30 -5.12
C SER A 152 10.61 4.13 -5.86
N GLY A 153 9.61 4.95 -5.52
CA GLY A 153 8.27 4.88 -6.09
C GLY A 153 7.21 5.61 -5.29
N THR A 154 6.03 5.67 -5.89
CA THR A 154 4.83 6.29 -5.31
C THR A 154 3.97 5.27 -4.56
N HIS A 155 2.72 5.60 -4.31
CA HIS A 155 1.74 4.71 -3.67
C HIS A 155 1.33 3.57 -4.62
N GLN A 156 1.97 2.42 -4.48
CA GLN A 156 1.79 1.25 -5.36
C GLN A 156 2.17 -0.06 -4.67
N TRP A 157 1.78 -1.18 -5.27
CA TRP A 157 2.35 -2.48 -4.92
C TRP A 157 3.87 -2.42 -5.05
N ALA A 158 4.59 -2.96 -4.06
CA ALA A 158 6.05 -2.97 -4.11
C ALA A 158 6.57 -3.78 -5.32
N PRO A 159 7.74 -3.43 -5.89
CA PRO A 159 8.38 -4.24 -6.93
C PRO A 159 8.63 -5.68 -6.47
N ALA A 160 8.62 -6.64 -7.42
CA ALA A 160 8.84 -8.06 -7.13
C ALA A 160 10.10 -8.36 -6.29
N PRO A 161 11.25 -7.69 -6.47
CA PRO A 161 12.41 -7.90 -5.60
C PRO A 161 12.17 -7.55 -4.12
N VAL A 162 11.28 -6.58 -3.83
CA VAL A 162 10.92 -6.22 -2.43
C VAL A 162 9.99 -7.26 -1.84
N MET A 163 9.05 -7.80 -2.62
CA MET A 163 8.20 -8.92 -2.20
C MET A 163 9.04 -10.18 -1.98
N GLU A 164 10.04 -10.42 -2.81
CA GLU A 164 10.98 -11.52 -2.65
C GLU A 164 11.75 -11.41 -1.32
N ASP A 165 12.26 -10.22 -0.97
CA ASP A 165 12.88 -9.99 0.33
C ASP A 165 11.93 -10.26 1.50
N ALA A 166 10.63 -9.94 1.35
CA ALA A 166 9.62 -10.25 2.36
C ALA A 166 9.44 -11.76 2.54
N ILE A 167 9.32 -12.53 1.44
CA ILE A 167 9.19 -13.99 1.48
C ILE A 167 10.45 -14.64 2.09
N GLU A 168 11.63 -14.19 1.68
CA GLU A 168 12.90 -14.68 2.21
C GLU A 168 13.03 -14.39 3.71
N TRP A 169 12.63 -13.19 4.15
CA TRP A 169 12.63 -12.84 5.56
C TRP A 169 11.65 -13.70 6.38
N MET A 170 10.41 -13.88 5.91
CA MET A 170 9.46 -14.77 6.57
C MET A 170 9.98 -16.20 6.66
N THR A 171 10.65 -16.69 5.60
CA THR A 171 11.28 -18.00 5.56
C THR A 171 12.41 -18.12 6.59
N LEU A 172 13.29 -17.12 6.67
CA LEU A 172 14.37 -17.06 7.65
C LEU A 172 13.84 -17.07 9.09
N ARG A 173 12.78 -16.28 9.36
CA ARG A 173 12.13 -16.22 10.66
C ARG A 173 11.47 -17.55 11.05
N ALA A 174 10.85 -18.25 10.10
CA ALA A 174 10.31 -19.60 10.31
C ALA A 174 11.40 -20.63 10.62
N MET A 175 12.61 -20.51 10.02
CA MET A 175 13.76 -21.33 10.37
C MET A 175 14.32 -20.97 11.75
N GLN A 176 14.25 -19.72 12.14
CA GLN A 176 14.70 -19.25 13.46
C GLN A 176 13.78 -19.76 14.57
N SER A 177 12.46 -19.72 14.38
CA SER A 177 11.46 -20.22 15.34
C SER A 177 11.39 -21.76 15.41
N GLY A 178 11.87 -22.46 14.37
CA GLY A 178 11.80 -23.91 14.26
C GLY A 178 10.55 -24.42 13.53
N ASP A 179 9.70 -23.54 13.00
CA ASP A 179 8.53 -23.90 12.19
C ASP A 179 8.95 -24.41 10.79
N ARG A 180 10.20 -24.17 10.39
CA ARG A 180 10.81 -24.69 9.17
C ARG A 180 12.19 -25.28 9.47
N PRO A 181 12.59 -26.39 8.81
CA PRO A 181 13.95 -26.91 8.93
C PRO A 181 15.00 -25.85 8.57
N ARG A 182 16.10 -25.81 9.33
CA ARG A 182 17.22 -24.89 9.07
C ARG A 182 17.99 -25.32 7.84
N GLU A 183 18.04 -24.49 6.84
CA GLU A 183 18.83 -24.67 5.62
C GLU A 183 20.07 -23.78 5.67
N THR A 184 21.22 -24.38 5.99
CA THR A 184 22.49 -23.64 6.22
C THR A 184 22.85 -22.74 5.05
N ALA A 185 22.75 -23.24 3.80
CA ALA A 185 23.07 -22.46 2.61
C ALA A 185 22.18 -21.23 2.44
N PHE A 186 20.87 -21.37 2.70
CA PHE A 186 19.93 -20.26 2.66
C PHE A 186 20.24 -19.22 3.75
N ILE A 187 20.45 -19.67 4.99
CA ILE A 187 20.80 -18.78 6.11
C ILE A 187 22.09 -17.99 5.80
N ASP A 188 23.11 -18.64 5.25
CA ASP A 188 24.37 -17.99 4.89
C ASP A 188 24.20 -16.99 3.74
N GLN A 189 23.35 -17.30 2.78
CA GLN A 189 23.02 -16.37 1.68
C GLN A 189 22.33 -15.11 2.22
N GLN A 190 21.33 -15.28 3.11
CA GLN A 190 20.62 -14.16 3.72
C GLN A 190 21.55 -13.31 4.61
N LEU A 191 22.46 -13.93 5.33
CA LEU A 191 23.45 -13.22 6.13
C LEU A 191 24.37 -12.35 5.26
N ARG A 192 24.93 -12.92 4.19
CA ARG A 192 25.78 -12.16 3.25
C ARG A 192 25.04 -10.98 2.64
N ARG A 193 23.78 -11.18 2.23
CA ARG A 193 22.94 -10.10 1.69
C ARG A 193 22.73 -8.97 2.71
N ALA A 194 22.39 -9.33 3.94
CA ALA A 194 22.18 -8.35 5.01
C ALA A 194 23.49 -7.59 5.37
N GLN A 195 24.64 -8.26 5.30
CA GLN A 195 25.95 -7.62 5.47
C GLN A 195 26.26 -6.64 4.34
N THR A 196 25.98 -7.02 3.09
CA THR A 196 26.12 -6.12 1.93
C THR A 196 25.20 -4.91 2.05
N ASP A 197 23.93 -5.10 2.43
CA ASP A 197 22.99 -4.00 2.67
C ASP A 197 23.51 -3.02 3.73
N ALA A 198 24.14 -3.53 4.81
CA ALA A 198 24.75 -2.69 5.86
C ALA A 198 25.94 -1.88 5.35
N GLU A 199 26.83 -2.52 4.59
CA GLU A 199 27.98 -1.85 3.97
C GLU A 199 27.55 -0.78 2.98
N ASP A 200 26.52 -1.04 2.21
CA ASP A 200 25.99 -0.08 1.23
C ASP A 200 25.30 1.13 1.90
N ALA A 201 24.58 0.91 3.00
CA ALA A 201 24.01 1.99 3.80
C ALA A 201 25.12 2.88 4.40
N GLU A 202 26.19 2.27 4.92
CA GLU A 202 27.36 3.00 5.45
C GLU A 202 28.05 3.82 4.36
N LYS A 203 28.31 3.26 3.17
CA LYS A 203 28.91 3.95 2.03
C LYS A 203 28.07 5.15 1.55
N LYS A 204 26.75 5.03 1.62
CA LYS A 204 25.80 6.10 1.25
C LYS A 204 25.60 7.13 2.36
N ASN A 205 26.18 6.93 3.55
CA ASN A 205 25.92 7.70 4.76
C ASN A 205 24.42 7.76 5.15
N ASP A 206 23.67 6.72 4.79
CA ASP A 206 22.29 6.56 5.20
C ASP A 206 22.21 5.92 6.60
N THR A 207 22.31 6.78 7.60
CA THR A 207 22.40 6.36 9.02
C THR A 207 21.14 5.62 9.50
N ILE A 208 19.96 5.93 8.93
CA ILE A 208 18.70 5.25 9.28
C ILE A 208 18.67 3.86 8.64
N ALA A 209 19.07 3.72 7.38
CA ALA A 209 19.20 2.41 6.74
C ALA A 209 20.27 1.55 7.45
N GLU A 210 21.41 2.14 7.83
CA GLU A 210 22.46 1.47 8.60
C GLU A 210 21.95 0.95 9.94
N LEU A 211 21.21 1.77 10.70
CA LEU A 211 20.56 1.36 11.96
C LEU A 211 19.61 0.18 11.73
N ASN A 212 18.72 0.28 10.75
CA ASN A 212 17.71 -0.74 10.46
C ASN A 212 18.36 -2.06 10.04
N THR A 213 19.42 -2.00 9.21
CA THR A 213 20.11 -3.20 8.74
C THR A 213 20.88 -3.90 9.85
N HIS A 214 21.62 -3.17 10.69
CA HIS A 214 22.29 -3.78 11.84
C HIS A 214 21.34 -4.35 12.87
N ARG A 215 20.17 -3.70 13.07
CA ARG A 215 19.11 -4.25 13.90
C ARG A 215 18.57 -5.55 13.34
N SER A 216 18.30 -5.60 12.02
CA SER A 216 17.88 -6.83 11.34
C SER A 216 18.92 -7.93 11.45
N LEU A 217 20.22 -7.63 11.27
CA LEU A 217 21.31 -8.59 11.48
C LEU A 217 21.26 -9.21 12.87
N VAL A 218 21.08 -8.39 13.91
CA VAL A 218 21.01 -8.89 15.29
C VAL A 218 19.75 -9.73 15.51
N ALA A 219 18.57 -9.22 15.12
CA ALA A 219 17.30 -9.87 15.43
C ALA A 219 17.04 -11.13 14.61
N ASP A 220 17.38 -11.12 13.33
CA ASP A 220 17.00 -12.18 12.39
C ASP A 220 17.98 -13.35 12.41
N PHE A 221 19.25 -13.13 12.82
CA PHE A 221 20.27 -14.16 12.89
C PHE A 221 20.59 -14.64 14.30
N ALA A 222 19.95 -14.10 15.33
CA ALA A 222 20.09 -14.58 16.71
C ALA A 222 19.80 -16.09 16.81
N GLY A 223 20.77 -16.84 17.35
CA GLY A 223 20.68 -18.31 17.47
C GLY A 223 20.87 -19.08 16.15
N LEU A 224 21.09 -18.40 15.03
CA LEU A 224 21.42 -18.98 13.72
C LEU A 224 22.90 -18.75 13.37
N ARG A 225 23.44 -17.56 13.64
CA ARG A 225 24.82 -17.15 13.36
C ARG A 225 25.32 -16.20 14.44
N ASP A 226 26.65 -15.94 14.45
CA ASP A 226 27.25 -14.95 15.32
C ASP A 226 26.84 -13.53 14.89
N THR A 227 26.25 -12.77 15.82
CA THR A 227 25.75 -11.40 15.62
C THR A 227 26.60 -10.35 16.36
N SER A 228 27.65 -10.76 17.04
CA SER A 228 28.42 -9.90 17.96
C SER A 228 29.00 -8.64 17.31
N ALA A 229 29.41 -8.72 16.04
CA ALA A 229 29.90 -7.56 15.29
C ALA A 229 28.77 -6.56 15.02
N ALA A 230 27.59 -7.04 14.60
CA ALA A 230 26.41 -6.21 14.36
C ALA A 230 25.89 -5.57 15.66
N GLU A 231 25.92 -6.30 16.78
CA GLU A 231 25.56 -5.78 18.11
C GLU A 231 26.43 -4.59 18.54
N LYS A 232 27.77 -4.74 18.39
CA LYS A 232 28.73 -3.66 18.69
C LYS A 232 28.48 -2.43 17.83
N LYS A 233 28.27 -2.62 16.52
CA LYS A 233 28.00 -1.52 15.59
C LYS A 233 26.67 -0.84 15.92
N LEU A 234 25.60 -1.59 16.19
CA LEU A 234 24.30 -1.09 16.59
C LEU A 234 24.39 -0.26 17.90
N ALA A 235 25.14 -0.74 18.89
CA ALA A 235 25.36 -0.01 20.14
C ALA A 235 26.14 1.31 19.94
N SER A 236 27.09 1.34 19.00
CA SER A 236 27.79 2.56 18.61
C SER A 236 26.89 3.55 17.89
N LEU A 237 26.13 3.07 16.88
CA LEU A 237 25.18 3.90 16.11
C LEU A 237 24.15 4.59 17.02
N LYS A 238 23.57 3.86 17.96
CA LYS A 238 22.58 4.39 18.91
C LYS A 238 23.10 5.58 19.75
N LYS A 239 24.41 5.70 19.93
CA LYS A 239 25.06 6.81 20.66
C LYS A 239 25.55 7.92 19.75
N SER A 240 25.51 7.75 18.43
CA SER A 240 26.09 8.67 17.47
C SER A 240 25.28 9.98 17.34
N ALA A 241 25.99 11.09 17.14
CA ALA A 241 25.37 12.36 16.80
C ALA A 241 24.69 12.32 15.41
N ALA A 242 25.25 11.53 14.48
CA ALA A 242 24.71 11.35 13.14
C ALA A 242 23.31 10.72 13.20
N LEU A 243 23.10 9.68 14.01
CA LEU A 243 21.78 9.06 14.16
C LEU A 243 20.77 10.04 14.78
N LYS A 244 21.17 10.79 15.81
CA LYS A 244 20.29 11.79 16.42
C LYS A 244 19.84 12.84 15.40
N ALA A 245 20.76 13.30 14.55
CA ALA A 245 20.45 14.26 13.49
C ALA A 245 19.54 13.65 12.42
N ALA A 246 19.81 12.42 11.97
CA ALA A 246 19.00 11.73 10.98
C ALA A 246 17.56 11.46 11.46
N LEU A 247 17.39 11.01 12.72
CA LEU A 247 16.04 10.81 13.32
C LEU A 247 15.29 12.12 13.52
N LYS A 248 16.01 13.22 13.81
CA LYS A 248 15.40 14.55 13.89
C LYS A 248 14.93 15.01 12.51
N SER A 249 15.76 14.86 11.47
CA SER A 249 15.39 15.20 10.09
C SER A 249 14.18 14.39 9.61
N GLU A 250 14.16 13.08 9.87
CA GLU A 250 13.00 12.22 9.55
C GLU A 250 11.72 12.69 10.28
N HIS A 251 11.84 13.15 11.52
CA HIS A 251 10.70 13.69 12.25
C HIS A 251 10.22 15.01 11.64
N GLU A 252 11.14 15.91 11.30
CA GLU A 252 10.83 17.20 10.66
C GLU A 252 10.15 16.99 9.29
N GLU A 253 10.59 16.00 8.50
CA GLU A 253 9.91 15.62 7.25
C GLU A 253 8.46 15.16 7.48
N MET A 254 8.22 14.35 8.51
CA MET A 254 6.88 13.88 8.85
C MET A 254 5.97 15.03 9.30
N GLU A 255 6.48 15.93 10.14
CA GLU A 255 5.74 17.10 10.62
C GLU A 255 5.40 18.05 9.46
N GLU A 256 6.35 18.32 8.57
CA GLU A 256 6.14 19.17 7.38
C GLU A 256 5.08 18.55 6.46
N GLN A 257 5.17 17.24 6.15
CA GLN A 257 4.17 16.53 5.37
C GLN A 257 2.78 16.63 6.02
N SER A 258 2.68 16.32 7.31
CA SER A 258 1.42 16.34 8.04
C SER A 258 0.81 17.74 8.09
N SER A 259 1.62 18.78 8.27
CA SER A 259 1.14 20.17 8.29
C SER A 259 0.55 20.58 6.95
N LEU A 260 1.25 20.28 5.85
CA LEU A 260 0.77 20.56 4.49
C LEU A 260 -0.54 19.83 4.17
N GLU A 261 -0.60 18.54 4.51
CA GLU A 261 -1.79 17.73 4.30
C GLU A 261 -2.99 18.24 5.11
N GLN A 262 -2.78 18.56 6.39
CA GLN A 262 -3.85 19.05 7.26
C GLN A 262 -4.42 20.39 6.81
N GLU A 263 -3.56 21.32 6.39
CA GLU A 263 -3.99 22.63 5.92
C GLU A 263 -4.95 22.52 4.72
N VAL A 264 -4.57 21.76 3.70
CA VAL A 264 -5.39 21.62 2.49
C VAL A 264 -6.59 20.70 2.74
N SER A 265 -6.44 19.65 3.55
CA SER A 265 -7.54 18.74 3.91
C SER A 265 -8.63 19.45 4.71
N ALA A 266 -8.29 20.40 5.60
CA ALA A 266 -9.27 21.20 6.31
C ALA A 266 -10.09 22.08 5.34
N LYS A 267 -9.43 22.70 4.36
CA LYS A 267 -10.09 23.47 3.30
C LYS A 267 -11.02 22.59 2.44
N LEU A 268 -10.52 21.40 2.07
CA LEU A 268 -11.29 20.42 1.31
C LEU A 268 -12.54 19.98 2.10
N HIS A 269 -12.41 19.68 3.39
CA HIS A 269 -13.55 19.34 4.25
C HIS A 269 -14.59 20.48 4.32
N ASN A 270 -14.15 21.73 4.44
CA ASN A 270 -15.07 22.89 4.45
C ASN A 270 -15.77 23.06 3.11
N TYR A 271 -15.03 22.92 2.00
CA TYR A 271 -15.60 22.95 0.64
C TYR A 271 -16.68 21.87 0.48
N MET A 272 -16.38 20.65 0.90
CA MET A 272 -17.28 19.49 0.77
C MET A 272 -18.51 19.57 1.65
N SER A 273 -18.41 20.21 2.83
CA SER A 273 -19.53 20.33 3.77
C SER A 273 -20.49 21.49 3.43
N GLY A 274 -20.24 22.25 2.36
CA GLY A 274 -21.03 23.43 2.00
C GLY A 274 -21.00 24.52 3.07
N ARG A 275 -19.94 24.56 3.89
CA ARG A 275 -19.77 25.54 5.00
C ARG A 275 -18.98 26.76 4.59
N ALA A 276 -18.54 26.83 3.35
CA ALA A 276 -17.79 27.96 2.84
C ALA A 276 -18.75 29.07 2.40
N ASP A 277 -18.54 30.29 2.88
CA ASP A 277 -19.29 31.49 2.41
C ASP A 277 -19.04 31.76 0.91
N ASP A 278 -17.90 31.31 0.38
CA ASP A 278 -17.54 31.38 -1.04
C ASP A 278 -16.84 30.08 -1.49
N GLU A 279 -17.64 29.13 -1.95
CA GLU A 279 -17.17 27.82 -2.43
C GLU A 279 -16.29 27.95 -3.68
N VAL A 280 -16.52 28.91 -4.55
CA VAL A 280 -15.76 29.11 -5.80
C VAL A 280 -14.32 29.55 -5.47
N THR A 281 -14.16 30.51 -4.57
CA THR A 281 -12.87 30.98 -4.11
C THR A 281 -12.12 29.88 -3.36
N LEU A 282 -12.80 29.13 -2.48
CA LEU A 282 -12.20 28.05 -1.71
C LEU A 282 -11.72 26.92 -2.64
N GLY A 283 -12.54 26.49 -3.59
CA GLY A 283 -12.16 25.48 -4.57
C GLY A 283 -10.96 25.91 -5.41
N SER A 284 -10.92 27.17 -5.84
CA SER A 284 -9.79 27.73 -6.58
C SER A 284 -8.50 27.75 -5.74
N THR A 285 -8.59 28.07 -4.47
CA THR A 285 -7.48 28.07 -3.51
C THR A 285 -6.91 26.66 -3.35
N ILE A 286 -7.76 25.64 -3.13
CA ILE A 286 -7.34 24.25 -3.02
C ILE A 286 -6.59 23.79 -4.27
N VAL A 287 -7.14 24.09 -5.47
CA VAL A 287 -6.48 23.76 -6.74
C VAL A 287 -5.10 24.42 -6.85
N GLN A 288 -5.00 25.69 -6.47
CA GLN A 288 -3.74 26.44 -6.52
C GLN A 288 -2.69 25.81 -5.57
N GLU A 289 -3.06 25.51 -4.34
CA GLU A 289 -2.16 24.92 -3.34
C GLU A 289 -1.69 23.53 -3.76
N MET A 290 -2.59 22.68 -4.26
CA MET A 290 -2.20 21.37 -4.77
C MET A 290 -1.29 21.45 -6.00
N ARG A 291 -1.49 22.44 -6.88
CA ARG A 291 -0.58 22.68 -8.00
C ARG A 291 0.80 23.16 -7.51
N GLN A 292 0.86 23.95 -6.43
CA GLN A 292 2.13 24.31 -5.81
C GLN A 292 2.88 23.11 -5.24
N PHE A 293 2.18 22.14 -4.62
CA PHE A 293 2.80 20.89 -4.20
C PHE A 293 3.41 20.15 -5.39
N ASN A 294 2.67 20.05 -6.49
CA ASN A 294 3.17 19.39 -7.69
C ASN A 294 4.38 20.10 -8.29
N ASP A 295 4.35 21.44 -8.36
CA ASP A 295 5.48 22.24 -8.81
C ASP A 295 6.72 22.05 -7.93
N GLN A 296 6.56 22.07 -6.60
CA GLN A 296 7.64 21.79 -5.66
C GLN A 296 8.19 20.36 -5.81
N ALA A 297 7.30 19.37 -6.02
CA ALA A 297 7.67 17.98 -6.23
C ALA A 297 8.48 17.77 -7.52
N GLU A 298 8.31 18.60 -8.52
CA GLU A 298 9.00 18.50 -9.82
C GLU A 298 10.26 19.36 -9.89
N HIS A 299 10.22 20.58 -9.35
CA HIS A 299 11.22 21.60 -9.63
C HIS A 299 12.10 22.00 -8.43
N SER A 300 11.77 21.61 -7.20
CA SER A 300 12.61 21.95 -6.05
C SER A 300 14.01 21.34 -6.18
N LYS A 301 15.05 22.14 -5.93
CA LYS A 301 16.43 21.67 -5.86
C LYS A 301 16.72 20.85 -4.59
N ASN A 302 15.89 20.99 -3.56
CA ASN A 302 16.00 20.25 -2.32
C ASN A 302 15.21 18.94 -2.43
N GLU A 303 15.91 17.82 -2.32
CA GLU A 303 15.33 16.47 -2.45
C GLU A 303 14.27 16.19 -1.40
N VAL A 304 14.52 16.53 -0.15
CA VAL A 304 13.56 16.37 0.96
C VAL A 304 12.27 17.12 0.66
N LYS A 305 12.37 18.38 0.22
CA LYS A 305 11.18 19.17 -0.15
C LYS A 305 10.41 18.57 -1.32
N ARG A 306 11.13 17.96 -2.30
CA ARG A 306 10.45 17.25 -3.39
C ARG A 306 9.63 16.05 -2.85
N LEU A 307 10.23 15.25 -1.98
CA LEU A 307 9.57 14.06 -1.40
C LEU A 307 8.39 14.46 -0.54
N VAL A 308 8.57 15.44 0.35
CA VAL A 308 7.49 15.95 1.22
C VAL A 308 6.33 16.48 0.39
N ALA A 309 6.59 17.33 -0.61
CA ALA A 309 5.56 17.89 -1.48
C ALA A 309 4.82 16.80 -2.28
N ARG A 310 5.54 15.78 -2.78
CA ARG A 310 4.95 14.64 -3.50
C ARG A 310 4.03 13.82 -2.60
N ARG A 311 4.47 13.54 -1.38
CA ARG A 311 3.69 12.81 -0.38
C ARG A 311 2.44 13.59 0.03
N ALA A 312 2.59 14.89 0.34
CA ALA A 312 1.48 15.76 0.72
C ALA A 312 0.43 15.88 -0.41
N PHE A 313 0.88 16.08 -1.67
CA PHE A 313 -0.01 16.05 -2.83
C PHE A 313 -0.81 14.74 -2.88
N GLY A 314 -0.12 13.60 -2.78
CA GLY A 314 -0.73 12.28 -2.83
C GLY A 314 -1.76 12.05 -1.73
N GLY A 315 -1.45 12.46 -0.49
CA GLY A 315 -2.33 12.33 0.66
C GLY A 315 -3.63 13.12 0.50
N VAL A 316 -3.53 14.39 0.11
CA VAL A 316 -4.73 15.24 -0.14
C VAL A 316 -5.54 14.73 -1.32
N TRP A 317 -4.85 14.34 -2.42
CA TRP A 317 -5.53 13.84 -3.62
C TRP A 317 -6.32 12.55 -3.33
N VAL A 318 -5.71 11.59 -2.62
CA VAL A 318 -6.40 10.34 -2.23
C VAL A 318 -7.55 10.63 -1.27
N SER A 319 -7.36 11.50 -0.28
CA SER A 319 -8.41 11.92 0.64
C SER A 319 -9.63 12.51 -0.10
N GLY A 320 -9.39 13.36 -1.12
CA GLY A 320 -10.45 13.91 -1.96
C GLY A 320 -11.19 12.84 -2.75
N ILE A 321 -10.47 11.90 -3.36
CA ILE A 321 -11.06 10.78 -4.10
C ILE A 321 -11.88 9.87 -3.17
N GLU A 322 -11.36 9.49 -2.02
CA GLU A 322 -12.05 8.63 -1.06
C GLU A 322 -13.31 9.30 -0.48
N THR A 323 -13.23 10.60 -0.18
CA THR A 323 -14.40 11.37 0.25
C THR A 323 -15.48 11.37 -0.85
N GLY A 324 -15.13 11.66 -2.10
CA GLY A 324 -16.05 11.60 -3.22
C GLY A 324 -16.67 10.21 -3.41
N GLN A 325 -15.90 9.14 -3.23
CA GLN A 325 -16.43 7.76 -3.31
C GLN A 325 -17.40 7.43 -2.17
N GLN A 326 -17.14 7.92 -0.94
CA GLN A 326 -18.06 7.78 0.18
C GLN A 326 -19.37 8.52 -0.07
N GLU A 327 -19.32 9.77 -0.57
CA GLU A 327 -20.50 10.55 -0.92
C GLU A 327 -21.29 9.89 -2.07
N LEU A 328 -20.60 9.32 -3.07
CA LEU A 328 -21.25 8.56 -4.16
C LEU A 328 -21.95 7.31 -3.62
N ALA A 329 -21.31 6.58 -2.72
CA ALA A 329 -21.89 5.39 -2.09
C ALA A 329 -23.12 5.76 -1.23
N ALA A 330 -23.09 6.92 -0.56
CA ALA A 330 -24.21 7.48 0.20
C ALA A 330 -25.30 8.12 -0.70
N ARG A 331 -25.09 8.14 -2.02
CA ARG A 331 -25.97 8.77 -3.02
C ARG A 331 -26.10 10.29 -2.88
N HIS A 332 -25.12 10.94 -2.28
CA HIS A 332 -24.99 12.39 -2.23
C HIS A 332 -24.29 12.90 -3.50
N PHE A 333 -24.97 12.79 -4.64
CA PHE A 333 -24.35 12.95 -5.96
C PHE A 333 -23.72 14.32 -6.19
N ASP A 334 -24.33 15.40 -5.73
CA ASP A 334 -23.81 16.77 -5.90
C ASP A 334 -22.45 16.93 -5.18
N ARG A 335 -22.31 16.33 -4.00
CA ARG A 335 -21.03 16.35 -3.24
C ARG A 335 -19.97 15.47 -3.90
N ALA A 336 -20.36 14.28 -4.37
CA ALA A 336 -19.47 13.41 -5.11
C ALA A 336 -18.93 14.09 -6.38
N GLU A 337 -19.83 14.75 -7.14
CA GLU A 337 -19.50 15.53 -8.33
C GLU A 337 -18.50 16.64 -8.00
N ALA A 338 -18.76 17.45 -6.97
CA ALA A 338 -17.87 18.53 -6.53
C ALA A 338 -16.46 18.00 -6.14
N CYS A 339 -16.36 16.85 -5.44
CA CYS A 339 -15.09 16.21 -5.13
C CYS A 339 -14.30 15.85 -6.39
N PHE A 340 -14.93 15.10 -7.27
CA PHE A 340 -14.25 14.56 -8.44
C PHE A 340 -13.92 15.65 -9.45
N GLU A 341 -14.77 16.66 -9.62
CA GLU A 341 -14.44 17.85 -10.42
C GLU A 341 -13.21 18.58 -9.87
N LEU A 342 -13.16 18.79 -8.56
CA LEU A 342 -12.02 19.44 -7.91
C LEU A 342 -10.72 18.63 -8.15
N MET A 343 -10.76 17.32 -7.89
CA MET A 343 -9.61 16.44 -8.09
C MET A 343 -9.19 16.32 -9.56
N SER A 344 -10.14 16.42 -10.50
CA SER A 344 -9.84 16.43 -11.93
C SER A 344 -9.13 17.70 -12.43
N LYS A 345 -9.18 18.80 -11.66
CA LYS A 345 -8.52 20.08 -11.99
C LYS A 345 -7.07 20.15 -11.50
N VAL A 346 -6.68 19.29 -10.56
CA VAL A 346 -5.33 19.30 -9.98
C VAL A 346 -4.37 18.32 -10.63
N SER A 347 -4.89 17.38 -11.44
CA SER A 347 -4.10 16.32 -12.07
C SER A 347 -4.78 15.86 -13.38
N ASP A 348 -3.97 15.48 -14.38
CA ASP A 348 -4.44 14.85 -15.62
C ASP A 348 -4.77 13.35 -15.46
N ASN A 349 -4.76 12.84 -14.23
CA ASN A 349 -5.12 11.46 -13.93
C ASN A 349 -6.56 11.17 -14.41
N PRO A 350 -6.79 10.06 -15.16
CA PRO A 350 -8.13 9.72 -15.66
C PRO A 350 -9.14 9.32 -14.57
N TRP A 351 -8.64 8.93 -13.37
CA TRP A 351 -9.46 8.33 -12.32
C TRP A 351 -10.58 9.24 -11.78
N PRO A 352 -10.36 10.53 -11.44
CA PRO A 352 -11.43 11.40 -11.01
C PRO A 352 -12.52 11.59 -12.06
N VAL A 353 -12.12 11.61 -13.34
CA VAL A 353 -13.05 11.77 -14.46
C VAL A 353 -13.90 10.52 -14.69
N LEU A 354 -13.30 9.33 -14.51
CA LEU A 354 -14.05 8.08 -14.50
C LEU A 354 -15.07 8.04 -13.37
N LEU A 355 -14.71 8.51 -12.17
CA LEU A 355 -15.63 8.59 -11.03
C LEU A 355 -16.76 9.63 -11.24
N LEU A 356 -16.51 10.69 -12.01
CA LEU A 356 -17.58 11.58 -12.51
C LEU A 356 -18.55 10.85 -13.43
N ALA A 357 -18.03 10.02 -14.36
CA ALA A 357 -18.86 9.19 -15.21
C ALA A 357 -19.75 8.23 -14.41
N ASP A 358 -19.18 7.58 -13.38
CA ASP A 358 -19.92 6.72 -12.44
C ASP A 358 -21.02 7.49 -11.71
N THR A 359 -20.71 8.72 -11.28
CA THR A 359 -21.66 9.60 -10.59
C THR A 359 -22.83 9.96 -11.50
N TYR A 360 -22.57 10.37 -12.73
CA TYR A 360 -23.61 10.70 -13.70
C TYR A 360 -24.41 9.46 -14.14
N ALA A 361 -23.76 8.32 -14.34
CA ALA A 361 -24.44 7.07 -14.67
C ALA A 361 -25.38 6.62 -13.53
N SER A 362 -24.96 6.76 -12.27
CA SER A 362 -25.78 6.48 -11.08
C SER A 362 -27.01 7.39 -10.95
N GLN A 363 -26.98 8.58 -11.54
CA GLN A 363 -28.10 9.52 -11.63
C GLN A 363 -28.97 9.29 -12.89
N GLY A 364 -28.59 8.38 -13.78
CA GLY A 364 -29.24 8.18 -15.07
C GLY A 364 -28.92 9.25 -16.14
N LYS A 365 -27.97 10.14 -15.87
CA LYS A 365 -27.51 11.22 -16.78
C LYS A 365 -26.52 10.62 -17.82
N LYS A 366 -27.07 9.87 -18.79
CA LYS A 366 -26.28 9.10 -19.77
C LYS A 366 -25.33 9.96 -20.61
N LYS A 367 -25.80 11.14 -21.08
CA LYS A 367 -24.98 12.02 -21.93
C LYS A 367 -23.73 12.51 -21.20
N GLU A 368 -23.91 12.94 -19.96
CA GLU A 368 -22.85 13.43 -19.09
C GLU A 368 -21.88 12.28 -18.77
N ALA A 369 -22.40 11.10 -18.43
CA ALA A 369 -21.58 9.93 -18.17
C ALA A 369 -20.71 9.55 -19.38
N PHE A 370 -21.26 9.56 -20.60
CA PHE A 370 -20.46 9.29 -21.81
C PHE A 370 -19.43 10.36 -22.09
N ARG A 371 -19.73 11.63 -21.84
CA ARG A 371 -18.76 12.72 -21.99
C ARG A 371 -17.54 12.48 -21.10
N GLU A 372 -17.77 12.16 -19.82
CA GLU A 372 -16.69 11.93 -18.86
C GLU A 372 -15.92 10.61 -19.14
N LEU A 373 -16.60 9.55 -19.58
CA LEU A 373 -15.89 8.33 -20.01
C LEU A 373 -14.93 8.59 -21.17
N LYS A 374 -15.33 9.35 -22.17
CA LYS A 374 -14.45 9.74 -23.29
C LYS A 374 -13.28 10.60 -22.82
N GLU A 375 -13.55 11.51 -21.89
CA GLU A 375 -12.51 12.34 -21.30
C GLU A 375 -11.53 11.49 -20.48
N ALA A 376 -11.99 10.50 -19.71
CA ALA A 376 -11.12 9.58 -18.99
C ALA A 376 -10.20 8.78 -19.95
N VAL A 377 -10.75 8.30 -21.08
CA VAL A 377 -9.95 7.64 -22.13
C VAL A 377 -8.94 8.62 -22.76
N ARG A 378 -9.34 9.85 -23.04
CA ARG A 378 -8.43 10.89 -23.55
C ARG A 378 -7.29 11.19 -22.58
N ARG A 379 -7.54 11.15 -21.26
CA ARG A 379 -6.52 11.30 -20.20
C ARG A 379 -5.70 10.05 -19.94
N GLY A 380 -5.90 8.99 -20.70
CA GLY A 380 -5.06 7.80 -20.65
C GLY A 380 -5.62 6.60 -19.90
N LEU A 381 -6.92 6.53 -19.67
CA LEU A 381 -7.57 5.27 -19.26
C LEU A 381 -7.40 4.25 -20.40
N LYS A 382 -6.68 3.14 -20.12
CA LYS A 382 -6.35 2.12 -21.13
C LYS A 382 -6.98 0.76 -20.85
N ASP A 383 -7.34 0.49 -19.60
CA ASP A 383 -7.83 -0.81 -19.18
C ASP A 383 -9.36 -0.88 -19.39
N ALA A 384 -9.77 -1.68 -20.38
CA ALA A 384 -11.19 -1.90 -20.67
C ALA A 384 -11.92 -2.62 -19.53
N GLU A 385 -11.23 -3.50 -18.78
CA GLU A 385 -11.83 -4.27 -17.68
C GLU A 385 -12.34 -3.34 -16.57
N VAL A 386 -11.66 -2.21 -16.35
CA VAL A 386 -12.06 -1.21 -15.34
C VAL A 386 -13.48 -0.70 -15.58
N ILE A 387 -13.84 -0.41 -16.84
CA ILE A 387 -15.18 0.09 -17.16
C ILE A 387 -16.19 -1.03 -17.41
N GLU A 388 -15.76 -2.19 -17.89
CA GLU A 388 -16.63 -3.35 -18.10
C GLU A 388 -17.10 -3.97 -16.77
N SER A 389 -16.22 -4.03 -15.79
CA SER A 389 -16.53 -4.61 -14.47
C SER A 389 -17.24 -3.66 -13.53
N ASP A 390 -17.32 -2.36 -13.84
CA ASP A 390 -17.96 -1.41 -12.95
C ASP A 390 -19.48 -1.50 -13.02
N ASP A 391 -20.10 -1.85 -11.88
CA ASP A 391 -21.55 -2.00 -11.75
C ASP A 391 -22.28 -0.66 -11.84
N ARG A 392 -21.62 0.48 -11.54
CA ARG A 392 -22.21 1.81 -11.63
C ARG A 392 -22.46 2.22 -13.07
N LEU A 393 -21.65 1.71 -13.99
CA LEU A 393 -21.80 1.92 -15.43
C LEU A 393 -22.81 0.96 -16.10
N GLN A 394 -23.49 0.07 -15.33
CA GLN A 394 -24.41 -0.93 -15.84
C GLN A 394 -25.47 -0.34 -16.80
N VAL A 395 -25.96 0.86 -16.50
CA VAL A 395 -26.96 1.58 -17.31
C VAL A 395 -26.44 1.94 -18.72
N LEU A 396 -25.14 1.95 -18.93
CA LEU A 396 -24.47 2.26 -20.20
C LEU A 396 -24.07 1.01 -20.99
N LYS A 397 -23.93 -0.15 -20.35
CA LYS A 397 -23.34 -1.36 -20.97
C LYS A 397 -24.07 -1.87 -22.21
N THR A 398 -25.38 -1.61 -22.32
CA THR A 398 -26.19 -1.98 -23.49
C THR A 398 -26.14 -0.96 -24.62
N ASP A 399 -25.53 0.19 -24.39
CA ASP A 399 -25.45 1.25 -25.39
C ASP A 399 -24.35 0.94 -26.43
N PRO A 400 -24.65 1.04 -27.74
CA PRO A 400 -23.65 0.81 -28.80
C PRO A 400 -22.41 1.70 -28.69
N GLU A 401 -22.55 2.90 -28.14
CA GLU A 401 -21.44 3.82 -27.92
C GLU A 401 -20.47 3.31 -26.84
N PHE A 402 -21.01 2.75 -25.75
CA PHE A 402 -20.20 2.10 -24.71
C PHE A 402 -19.44 0.90 -25.27
N GLN A 403 -20.11 0.03 -26.01
CA GLN A 403 -19.48 -1.15 -26.60
C GLN A 403 -18.36 -0.79 -27.58
N LYS A 404 -18.53 0.28 -28.38
CA LYS A 404 -17.46 0.79 -29.27
C LYS A 404 -16.27 1.32 -28.45
N LEU A 405 -16.52 2.02 -27.36
CA LEU A 405 -15.46 2.54 -26.48
C LEU A 405 -14.65 1.39 -25.87
N VAL A 406 -15.32 0.39 -25.31
CA VAL A 406 -14.70 -0.81 -24.76
C VAL A 406 -13.88 -1.55 -25.80
N GLN A 407 -14.42 -1.74 -27.00
CA GLN A 407 -13.73 -2.41 -28.10
C GLN A 407 -12.46 -1.64 -28.50
N SER A 408 -12.54 -0.32 -28.60
CA SER A 408 -11.37 0.53 -28.87
C SER A 408 -10.29 0.40 -27.81
N LEU A 409 -10.64 0.34 -26.53
CA LEU A 409 -9.68 0.14 -25.44
C LEU A 409 -8.99 -1.23 -25.54
N LYS A 410 -9.74 -2.30 -25.86
CA LYS A 410 -9.19 -3.64 -26.05
C LYS A 410 -8.20 -3.73 -27.22
N GLU A 411 -8.47 -3.02 -28.31
CA GLU A 411 -7.60 -2.98 -29.49
C GLU A 411 -6.29 -2.23 -29.26
N HIS A 412 -6.28 -1.27 -28.31
CA HIS A 412 -5.11 -0.44 -27.98
C HIS A 412 -4.39 -0.88 -26.71
N SER A 413 -4.90 -1.89 -26.01
CA SER A 413 -4.19 -2.50 -24.88
C SER A 413 -3.05 -3.37 -25.40
N PRO A 414 -1.82 -3.22 -24.88
CA PRO A 414 -0.77 -4.19 -25.18
C PRO A 414 -1.25 -5.58 -24.75
N ALA A 415 -0.96 -6.59 -25.59
CA ALA A 415 -1.21 -7.98 -25.25
C ALA A 415 -0.52 -8.34 -23.93
N PRO A 416 -1.14 -9.19 -23.10
CA PRO A 416 -0.66 -9.56 -21.78
C PRO A 416 0.75 -10.17 -21.78
#